data_80f85e372e2a249b5e9c5f4aaa2a99e8
#
_entry.id   80f85e372e2a249b5e9c5f4aaa2a99e8
#
_cell.length_a   1.000
_cell.length_b   1.000
_cell.length_c   1.000
_cell.angle_alpha   90.00
_cell.angle_beta   90.00
_cell.angle_gamma   90.00
#
_symmetry.space_group_name_H-M   'P 1'
#
loop_
_entity.id
_entity.type
_entity.pdbx_description
1 polymer ?
#
loop_
_entity_poly.entity_id
_entity_poly.type
_entity_poly.pdbx_seq_one_letter_code
_entity_poly.pdbx_strand_id
1 'polypeptide(L)'
;MANINVTSEIGKLKTVMLHRPGDELLLLTPNTLEELLFDDIPYLKNAQAEHDEFAGILRGEGVQVLYLADLAAEALETSPEVRENFLRDFVQESDVQSIYYKAALYEFLAGIHDCKKLVLKTMSGVMFDEIKAPPFTSLSSYIDQSERIFVKPMPNLYFTRDSFACVGNGVSVNRMYSVTRNRETIYGHYIFNYHPDYAGKVPLLYDRRGTASIEGGDILNISKTTVAIGISQRTTAEAIDEFCQNVFFNSTSSIETVIALDIPKTRSFMHLDTVFTQIDYDKFTFHPGIMGPLKIFEIKKGVKNGEVAITQSDAKLQTILEKYTGASAVDLIPCAGGDRIAAEREQWNDGSNTLCVKPGTVVVYDRNNITNEILDKKG
;
A
#
# COMPACT_ATOMS: atom_id res chain seq x y z
N MET A 1 -9.75 -22.32 0.50
CA MET A 1 -8.31 -22.07 0.24
C MET A 1 -8.23 -20.69 -0.42
N ALA A 2 -7.69 -19.72 0.28
CA ALA A 2 -7.43 -18.41 -0.32
C ALA A 2 -6.34 -18.60 -1.40
N ASN A 3 -6.67 -18.32 -2.64
CA ASN A 3 -5.74 -18.42 -3.76
C ASN A 3 -5.56 -17.00 -4.31
N ILE A 4 -4.36 -16.41 -4.11
CA ILE A 4 -4.03 -15.12 -4.72
C ILE A 4 -3.84 -15.33 -6.21
N ASN A 5 -4.54 -14.53 -7.01
CA ASN A 5 -4.43 -14.54 -8.46
C ASN A 5 -4.85 -13.16 -9.01
N VAL A 6 -3.99 -12.16 -8.79
CA VAL A 6 -4.23 -10.79 -9.23
C VAL A 6 -3.47 -10.55 -10.53
N THR A 7 -4.21 -10.54 -11.63
CA THR A 7 -3.65 -10.46 -12.99
C THR A 7 -4.16 -9.24 -13.77
N SER A 8 -4.88 -8.35 -13.13
CA SER A 8 -5.48 -7.18 -13.76
C SER A 8 -5.92 -6.17 -12.69
N GLU A 9 -5.88 -4.89 -13.00
CA GLU A 9 -6.49 -3.83 -12.18
C GLU A 9 -8.00 -3.70 -12.43
N ILE A 10 -8.52 -4.23 -13.54
CA ILE A 10 -9.90 -4.03 -13.99
C ILE A 10 -10.74 -5.31 -14.00
N GLY A 11 -10.13 -6.48 -13.77
CA GLY A 11 -10.86 -7.73 -13.71
C GLY A 11 -11.92 -7.72 -12.59
N LYS A 12 -12.98 -8.51 -12.72
CA LYS A 12 -13.99 -8.62 -11.66
C LYS A 12 -13.32 -8.91 -10.31
N LEU A 13 -13.39 -7.96 -9.41
CA LEU A 13 -12.84 -8.08 -8.06
C LEU A 13 -13.58 -9.18 -7.30
N LYS A 14 -12.86 -10.11 -6.69
CA LYS A 14 -13.44 -11.25 -5.95
C LYS A 14 -13.22 -11.12 -4.45
N THR A 15 -12.01 -10.72 -4.06
CA THR A 15 -11.64 -10.59 -2.65
C THR A 15 -10.77 -9.36 -2.49
N VAL A 16 -11.03 -8.57 -1.47
CA VAL A 16 -10.23 -7.39 -1.11
C VAL A 16 -9.98 -7.39 0.38
N MET A 17 -8.80 -6.96 0.79
CA MET A 17 -8.48 -6.70 2.18
C MET A 17 -8.50 -5.20 2.43
N LEU A 18 -9.27 -4.79 3.44
CA LEU A 18 -9.43 -3.41 3.88
C LEU A 18 -8.92 -3.25 5.32
N HIS A 19 -8.71 -2.02 5.72
CA HIS A 19 -8.57 -1.63 7.12
C HIS A 19 -9.56 -0.52 7.43
N ARG A 20 -10.50 -0.79 8.34
CA ARG A 20 -11.46 0.20 8.79
C ARG A 20 -10.77 1.21 9.71
N PRO A 21 -10.84 2.52 9.45
CA PRO A 21 -10.24 3.52 10.32
C PRO A 21 -10.64 3.33 11.79
N GLY A 22 -9.65 3.34 12.67
CA GLY A 22 -9.81 3.07 14.10
C GLY A 22 -9.14 4.14 14.98
N ASP A 23 -8.83 3.75 16.20
CA ASP A 23 -8.27 4.65 17.21
C ASP A 23 -6.90 5.22 16.84
N GLU A 24 -6.23 4.70 15.80
CA GLU A 24 -5.01 5.26 15.23
C GLU A 24 -5.18 6.69 14.72
N LEU A 25 -6.41 7.09 14.35
CA LEU A 25 -6.70 8.47 13.96
C LEU A 25 -6.87 9.42 15.15
N LEU A 26 -7.14 8.90 16.36
CA LEU A 26 -7.39 9.73 17.55
C LEU A 26 -6.12 10.37 18.13
N LEU A 27 -4.94 9.86 17.74
CA LEU A 27 -3.64 10.41 18.16
C LEU A 27 -3.04 11.37 17.13
N LEU A 28 -3.75 11.68 16.05
CA LEU A 28 -3.36 12.75 15.12
C LEU A 28 -3.59 14.11 15.78
N THR A 29 -2.54 14.90 15.82
CA THR A 29 -2.56 16.29 16.32
C THR A 29 -1.85 17.20 15.32
N PRO A 30 -2.06 18.53 15.33
CA PRO A 30 -1.35 19.42 14.43
C PRO A 30 0.16 19.25 14.44
N ASN A 31 0.74 18.85 15.58
CA ASN A 31 2.18 18.66 15.74
C ASN A 31 2.68 17.33 15.16
N THR A 32 1.80 16.35 14.95
CA THR A 32 2.16 15.02 14.44
C THR A 32 1.81 14.80 12.98
N LEU A 33 1.05 15.72 12.34
CA LEU A 33 0.56 15.54 10.96
C LEU A 33 1.69 15.32 9.96
N GLU A 34 2.70 16.20 9.96
CA GLU A 34 3.81 16.11 8.99
C GLU A 34 4.57 14.79 9.13
N GLU A 35 4.88 14.40 10.36
CA GLU A 35 5.61 13.15 10.65
C GLU A 35 4.80 11.90 10.28
N LEU A 36 3.49 11.94 10.54
CA LEU A 36 2.56 10.84 10.25
C LEU A 36 2.01 10.90 8.81
N LEU A 37 2.50 11.84 8.00
CA LEU A 37 2.16 11.98 6.58
C LEU A 37 0.66 12.26 6.33
N PHE A 38 0.04 13.02 7.24
CA PHE A 38 -1.33 13.51 7.09
C PHE A 38 -1.35 15.00 6.82
N ASP A 39 -2.33 15.45 6.05
CA ASP A 39 -2.53 16.86 5.69
C ASP A 39 -3.58 17.53 6.56
N ASP A 40 -4.46 16.76 7.22
CA ASP A 40 -5.51 17.25 8.12
C ASP A 40 -5.87 16.16 9.14
N ILE A 41 -6.67 16.51 10.14
CA ILE A 41 -7.15 15.61 11.19
C ILE A 41 -8.54 15.10 10.80
N PRO A 42 -8.68 13.82 10.38
CA PRO A 42 -9.97 13.27 10.01
C PRO A 42 -10.91 13.16 11.23
N TYR A 43 -12.20 13.43 11.01
CA TYR A 43 -13.20 13.09 12.01
C TYR A 43 -13.52 11.59 11.96
N LEU A 44 -13.03 10.83 12.92
CA LEU A 44 -13.08 9.35 12.93
C LEU A 44 -14.46 8.79 12.61
N LYS A 45 -15.53 9.33 13.21
CA LYS A 45 -16.90 8.84 13.00
C LYS A 45 -17.33 8.95 11.54
N ASN A 46 -16.98 10.03 10.85
CA ASN A 46 -17.29 10.20 9.44
C ASN A 46 -16.41 9.27 8.58
N ALA A 47 -15.11 9.21 8.86
CA ALA A 47 -14.20 8.30 8.15
C ALA A 47 -14.66 6.84 8.25
N GLN A 48 -15.18 6.43 9.40
CA GLN A 48 -15.76 5.10 9.59
C GLN A 48 -17.05 4.91 8.79
N ALA A 49 -17.93 5.90 8.74
CA ALA A 49 -19.19 5.81 7.99
C ALA A 49 -18.93 5.70 6.47
N GLU A 50 -18.02 6.53 5.94
CA GLU A 50 -17.60 6.50 4.53
C GLU A 50 -16.93 5.17 4.18
N HIS A 51 -16.04 4.66 5.06
CA HIS A 51 -15.42 3.35 4.87
C HIS A 51 -16.45 2.21 4.89
N ASP A 52 -17.44 2.27 5.80
CA ASP A 52 -18.49 1.24 5.90
C ASP A 52 -19.37 1.25 4.64
N GLU A 53 -19.67 2.43 4.07
CA GLU A 53 -20.35 2.58 2.79
C GLU A 53 -19.54 1.98 1.65
N PHE A 54 -18.27 2.33 1.55
CA PHE A 54 -17.32 1.76 0.57
C PHE A 54 -17.29 0.22 0.65
N ALA A 55 -17.11 -0.33 1.85
CA ALA A 55 -17.12 -1.78 2.04
C ALA A 55 -18.50 -2.40 1.71
N GLY A 56 -19.59 -1.66 1.95
CA GLY A 56 -20.96 -2.04 1.59
C GLY A 56 -21.16 -2.14 0.08
N ILE A 57 -20.65 -1.16 -0.69
CA ILE A 57 -20.66 -1.17 -2.16
C ILE A 57 -19.92 -2.39 -2.70
N LEU A 58 -18.73 -2.66 -2.21
CA LEU A 58 -17.94 -3.82 -2.63
C LEU A 58 -18.66 -5.15 -2.35
N ARG A 59 -19.28 -5.30 -1.17
CA ARG A 59 -20.10 -6.49 -0.84
C ARG A 59 -21.34 -6.60 -1.74
N GLY A 60 -21.96 -5.46 -2.08
CA GLY A 60 -23.09 -5.41 -3.02
C GLY A 60 -22.73 -5.91 -4.42
N GLU A 61 -21.49 -5.70 -4.88
CA GLU A 61 -20.93 -6.25 -6.13
C GLU A 61 -20.47 -7.72 -5.99
N GLY A 62 -20.67 -8.35 -4.84
CA GLY A 62 -20.30 -9.74 -4.58
C GLY A 62 -18.84 -9.94 -4.19
N VAL A 63 -18.13 -8.89 -3.81
CA VAL A 63 -16.72 -8.94 -3.37
C VAL A 63 -16.67 -9.45 -1.93
N GLN A 64 -15.80 -10.42 -1.66
CA GLN A 64 -15.45 -10.81 -0.29
C GLN A 64 -14.54 -9.74 0.32
N VAL A 65 -15.02 -9.06 1.37
CA VAL A 65 -14.24 -8.07 2.12
C VAL A 65 -13.64 -8.72 3.35
N LEU A 66 -12.32 -8.74 3.42
CA LEU A 66 -11.52 -9.16 4.55
C LEU A 66 -10.95 -7.93 5.27
N TYR A 67 -10.59 -8.08 6.54
CA TYR A 67 -9.98 -6.99 7.30
C TYR A 67 -8.57 -7.34 7.75
N LEU A 68 -7.66 -6.37 7.59
CA LEU A 68 -6.25 -6.50 7.96
C LEU A 68 -6.07 -6.93 9.42
N ALA A 69 -6.83 -6.33 10.34
CA ALA A 69 -6.73 -6.64 11.76
C ALA A 69 -7.19 -8.07 12.08
N ASP A 70 -8.19 -8.59 11.37
CA ASP A 70 -8.69 -9.95 11.56
C ASP A 70 -7.65 -10.96 11.08
N LEU A 71 -7.17 -10.82 9.84
CA LEU A 71 -6.16 -11.72 9.29
C LEU A 71 -4.85 -11.69 10.08
N ALA A 72 -4.44 -10.52 10.57
CA ALA A 72 -3.25 -10.41 11.42
C ALA A 72 -3.47 -11.14 12.76
N ALA A 73 -4.63 -10.97 13.39
CA ALA A 73 -4.96 -11.69 14.63
C ALA A 73 -4.98 -13.20 14.42
N GLU A 74 -5.64 -13.69 13.36
CA GLU A 74 -5.67 -15.11 12.98
C GLU A 74 -4.26 -15.68 12.75
N ALA A 75 -3.36 -14.89 12.15
CA ALA A 75 -1.96 -15.27 11.99
C ALA A 75 -1.25 -15.43 13.35
N LEU A 76 -1.50 -14.52 14.31
CA LEU A 76 -0.90 -14.58 15.65
C LEU A 76 -1.47 -15.72 16.51
N GLU A 77 -2.69 -16.18 16.23
CA GLU A 77 -3.34 -17.28 16.93
C GLU A 77 -2.82 -18.66 16.53
N THR A 78 -2.04 -18.74 15.44
CA THR A 78 -1.52 -20.02 14.92
C THR A 78 -0.58 -20.72 15.90
N SER A 79 0.23 -19.97 16.64
CA SER A 79 1.03 -20.52 17.76
C SER A 79 1.47 -19.42 18.73
N PRO A 80 1.75 -19.80 20.01
CA PRO A 80 2.34 -18.89 20.98
C PRO A 80 3.68 -18.29 20.52
N GLU A 81 4.47 -19.03 19.75
CA GLU A 81 5.76 -18.58 19.23
C GLU A 81 5.57 -17.45 18.18
N VAL A 82 4.60 -17.58 17.27
CA VAL A 82 4.30 -16.55 16.28
C VAL A 82 3.88 -15.26 16.97
N ARG A 83 3.02 -15.35 17.98
CA ARG A 83 2.61 -14.19 18.78
C ARG A 83 3.79 -13.55 19.51
N GLU A 84 4.66 -14.35 20.10
CA GLU A 84 5.87 -13.89 20.80
C GLU A 84 6.83 -13.18 19.83
N ASN A 85 7.07 -13.74 18.67
CA ASN A 85 7.90 -13.14 17.63
C ASN A 85 7.33 -11.80 17.17
N PHE A 86 6.01 -11.70 16.97
CA PHE A 86 5.34 -10.43 16.63
C PHE A 86 5.57 -9.37 17.71
N LEU A 87 5.43 -9.70 18.97
CA LEU A 87 5.65 -8.77 20.09
C LEU A 87 7.08 -8.23 20.07
N ARG A 88 8.07 -9.11 19.87
CA ARG A 88 9.48 -8.73 19.80
C ARG A 88 9.79 -7.84 18.60
N ASP A 89 9.32 -8.23 17.43
CA ASP A 89 9.51 -7.45 16.20
C ASP A 89 8.86 -6.07 16.34
N PHE A 90 7.61 -6.01 16.82
CA PHE A 90 6.91 -4.74 17.03
C PHE A 90 7.63 -3.82 18.02
N VAL A 91 8.08 -4.36 19.17
CA VAL A 91 8.82 -3.59 20.16
C VAL A 91 10.16 -3.11 19.59
N GLN A 92 10.84 -3.93 18.81
CA GLN A 92 12.08 -3.53 18.15
C GLN A 92 11.90 -2.40 17.15
N GLU A 93 10.76 -2.39 16.44
CA GLU A 93 10.42 -1.40 15.41
C GLU A 93 9.64 -0.18 15.97
N SER A 94 9.37 -0.14 17.28
CA SER A 94 8.54 0.90 17.91
C SER A 94 9.18 2.29 18.02
N ASP A 95 10.43 2.45 17.58
CA ASP A 95 11.27 3.64 17.76
C ASP A 95 11.57 4.03 19.22
N VAL A 96 11.22 3.19 20.17
CA VAL A 96 11.58 3.36 21.58
C VAL A 96 13.05 3.02 21.76
N GLN A 97 13.89 3.99 22.16
CA GLN A 97 15.35 3.79 22.25
C GLN A 97 15.77 3.15 23.58
N SER A 98 15.09 3.45 24.68
CA SER A 98 15.44 2.93 26.00
C SER A 98 15.11 1.44 26.14
N ILE A 99 16.12 0.64 26.51
CA ILE A 99 15.94 -0.80 26.76
C ILE A 99 14.93 -1.08 27.89
N TYR A 100 14.84 -0.19 28.87
CA TYR A 100 13.90 -0.32 29.98
C TYR A 100 12.46 -0.05 29.56
N TYR A 101 12.28 0.96 28.72
CA TYR A 101 10.98 1.25 28.14
C TYR A 101 10.57 0.22 27.09
N LYS A 102 11.52 -0.36 26.33
CA LYS A 102 11.23 -1.53 25.48
C LYS A 102 10.69 -2.71 26.28
N ALA A 103 11.31 -3.00 27.45
CA ALA A 103 10.83 -4.07 28.33
C ALA A 103 9.42 -3.76 28.87
N ALA A 104 9.17 -2.52 29.30
CA ALA A 104 7.86 -2.11 29.79
C ALA A 104 6.78 -2.17 28.70
N LEU A 105 7.11 -1.76 27.46
CA LEU A 105 6.23 -1.89 26.30
C LEU A 105 5.90 -3.35 26.03
N TYR A 106 6.92 -4.20 26.03
CA TYR A 106 6.73 -5.63 25.83
C TYR A 106 5.80 -6.24 26.88
N GLU A 107 6.03 -5.96 28.17
CA GLU A 107 5.17 -6.45 29.26
C GLU A 107 3.72 -5.96 29.12
N PHE A 108 3.53 -4.70 28.77
CA PHE A 108 2.21 -4.12 28.52
C PHE A 108 1.47 -4.86 27.39
N LEU A 109 2.11 -4.99 26.22
CA LEU A 109 1.50 -5.65 25.07
C LEU A 109 1.32 -7.16 25.30
N ALA A 110 2.24 -7.83 25.96
CA ALA A 110 2.14 -9.24 26.31
C ALA A 110 0.95 -9.54 27.22
N GLY A 111 0.56 -8.58 28.07
CA GLY A 111 -0.63 -8.65 28.91
C GLY A 111 -1.96 -8.61 28.15
N ILE A 112 -1.97 -8.23 26.85
CA ILE A 112 -3.17 -8.23 26.03
C ILE A 112 -3.32 -9.63 25.39
N HIS A 113 -4.07 -10.51 26.01
CA HIS A 113 -4.18 -11.92 25.59
C HIS A 113 -4.99 -12.14 24.32
N ASP A 114 -5.97 -11.29 24.04
CA ASP A 114 -6.78 -11.32 22.81
C ASP A 114 -5.95 -10.79 21.65
N CYS A 115 -5.68 -11.63 20.64
CA CYS A 115 -4.81 -11.26 19.51
C CYS A 115 -5.38 -10.12 18.68
N LYS A 116 -6.71 -10.03 18.50
CA LYS A 116 -7.32 -8.91 17.77
C LYS A 116 -7.17 -7.59 18.52
N LYS A 117 -7.39 -7.59 19.83
CA LYS A 117 -7.14 -6.41 20.69
C LYS A 117 -5.67 -6.01 20.68
N LEU A 118 -4.76 -6.99 20.73
CA LEU A 118 -3.33 -6.74 20.61
C LEU A 118 -2.98 -6.06 19.28
N VAL A 119 -3.43 -6.60 18.16
CA VAL A 119 -3.22 -6.02 16.84
C VAL A 119 -3.77 -4.59 16.76
N LEU A 120 -5.02 -4.38 17.16
CA LEU A 120 -5.63 -3.05 17.18
C LEU A 120 -4.87 -2.07 18.08
N LYS A 121 -4.38 -2.54 19.24
CA LYS A 121 -3.57 -1.71 20.15
C LYS A 121 -2.25 -1.31 19.52
N THR A 122 -1.58 -2.21 18.80
CA THR A 122 -0.33 -1.90 18.09
C THR A 122 -0.54 -0.92 16.94
N MET A 123 -1.72 -0.93 16.30
CA MET A 123 -2.11 0.03 15.26
C MET A 123 -2.42 1.42 15.84
N SER A 124 -3.16 1.47 16.95
CA SER A 124 -3.60 2.73 17.55
C SER A 124 -2.49 3.52 18.25
N GLY A 125 -1.33 2.90 18.48
CA GLY A 125 -0.26 3.49 19.27
C GLY A 125 -0.46 3.29 20.77
N VAL A 126 0.50 3.74 21.57
CA VAL A 126 0.53 3.59 23.03
C VAL A 126 0.84 4.94 23.68
N MET A 127 0.11 5.26 24.75
CA MET A 127 0.33 6.48 25.52
C MET A 127 1.29 6.21 26.70
N PHE A 128 1.99 7.25 27.17
CA PHE A 128 2.89 7.11 28.32
C PHE A 128 2.16 6.68 29.61
N ASP A 129 0.92 7.09 29.81
CA ASP A 129 0.12 6.74 30.98
C ASP A 129 -0.40 5.29 30.98
N GLU A 130 -0.30 4.60 29.84
CA GLU A 130 -0.60 3.18 29.72
C GLU A 130 0.59 2.29 30.12
N ILE A 131 1.81 2.86 30.14
CA ILE A 131 3.05 2.12 30.40
C ILE A 131 3.45 2.27 31.87
N LYS A 132 3.73 1.16 32.51
CA LYS A 132 4.30 1.17 33.85
C LYS A 132 5.71 1.75 33.80
N ALA A 133 5.92 2.88 34.45
CA ALA A 133 7.23 3.50 34.53
C ALA A 133 8.31 2.55 35.08
N PRO A 134 9.54 2.56 34.54
CA PRO A 134 10.64 1.79 35.12
C PRO A 134 10.85 2.14 36.58
N PRO A 135 11.28 1.17 37.43
CA PRO A 135 11.39 1.36 38.89
C PRO A 135 12.55 2.26 39.30
N PHE A 136 13.25 2.88 38.38
CA PHE A 136 14.40 3.77 38.67
C PHE A 136 14.35 4.97 37.72
N THR A 137 14.97 6.04 38.20
CA THR A 137 15.07 7.31 37.50
C THR A 137 16.16 7.22 36.44
N SER A 138 15.82 7.51 35.18
CA SER A 138 16.79 7.63 34.07
C SER A 138 16.81 9.07 33.58
N LEU A 139 17.90 9.47 32.92
CA LEU A 139 17.99 10.81 32.32
C LEU A 139 16.84 11.09 31.34
N SER A 140 16.47 10.08 30.55
CA SER A 140 15.33 10.17 29.62
C SER A 140 13.99 10.40 30.31
N SER A 141 13.82 9.97 31.58
CA SER A 141 12.60 10.25 32.34
C SER A 141 12.46 11.70 32.80
N TYR A 142 13.53 12.51 32.69
CA TYR A 142 13.51 13.93 33.04
C TYR A 142 13.38 14.83 31.80
N ILE A 143 13.78 14.37 30.62
CA ILE A 143 14.01 15.26 29.47
C ILE A 143 12.76 15.46 28.63
N ASP A 144 11.83 14.54 28.58
CA ASP A 144 10.64 14.77 27.76
C ASP A 144 9.37 14.13 28.34
N GLN A 145 8.68 14.93 29.16
CA GLN A 145 7.31 14.60 29.61
C GLN A 145 6.24 15.37 28.81
N SER A 146 6.64 16.14 27.80
CA SER A 146 5.70 16.93 26.98
C SER A 146 4.98 16.07 25.94
N GLU A 147 5.63 15.05 25.42
CA GLU A 147 5.02 14.08 24.53
C GLU A 147 4.25 13.00 25.30
N ARG A 148 2.92 12.99 25.14
CA ARG A 148 2.06 11.99 25.77
C ARG A 148 2.04 10.67 25.01
N ILE A 149 2.46 10.67 23.73
CA ILE A 149 2.48 9.50 22.85
C ILE A 149 3.80 8.77 23.05
N PHE A 150 3.72 7.52 23.50
CA PHE A 150 4.88 6.67 23.75
C PHE A 150 5.29 5.85 22.52
N VAL A 151 4.31 5.27 21.84
CA VAL A 151 4.49 4.62 20.53
C VAL A 151 3.51 5.27 19.57
N LYS A 152 4.03 5.81 18.48
CA LYS A 152 3.21 6.51 17.49
C LYS A 152 2.18 5.58 16.82
N PRO A 153 0.99 6.09 16.51
CA PRO A 153 -0.03 5.33 15.79
C PRO A 153 0.38 5.06 14.34
N MET A 154 -0.39 4.25 13.65
CA MET A 154 -0.24 3.95 12.21
C MET A 154 -1.49 4.41 11.43
N PRO A 155 -1.72 5.72 11.28
CA PRO A 155 -2.97 6.22 10.72
C PRO A 155 -3.15 5.93 9.22
N ASN A 156 -2.07 5.58 8.49
CA ASN A 156 -2.12 5.29 7.05
C ASN A 156 -2.51 3.84 6.72
N LEU A 157 -2.84 2.99 7.70
CA LEU A 157 -3.17 1.58 7.47
C LEU A 157 -4.39 1.35 6.58
N TYR A 158 -5.30 2.32 6.45
CA TYR A 158 -6.43 2.19 5.51
C TYR A 158 -6.00 2.23 4.04
N PHE A 159 -4.77 2.69 3.73
CA PHE A 159 -4.11 2.50 2.44
C PHE A 159 -3.41 1.14 2.41
N THR A 160 -4.19 0.06 2.44
CA THR A 160 -3.67 -1.31 2.56
C THR A 160 -2.78 -1.70 1.38
N ARG A 161 -2.97 -1.09 0.21
CA ARG A 161 -2.18 -1.38 -0.98
C ARG A 161 -0.70 -1.01 -0.83
N ASP A 162 -0.38 0.06 -0.10
CA ASP A 162 0.99 0.60 -0.03
C ASP A 162 1.94 -0.36 0.68
N SER A 163 1.50 -0.97 1.79
CA SER A 163 2.34 -1.83 2.63
C SER A 163 2.57 -3.22 2.05
N PHE A 164 1.69 -3.69 1.15
CA PHE A 164 1.90 -4.91 0.36
C PHE A 164 0.96 -4.93 -0.86
N ALA A 165 1.44 -5.51 -1.97
CA ALA A 165 0.69 -5.60 -3.22
C ALA A 165 0.70 -7.02 -3.77
N CYS A 166 -0.47 -7.49 -4.24
CA CYS A 166 -0.60 -8.79 -4.89
C CYS A 166 -0.30 -8.66 -6.38
N VAL A 167 0.55 -9.54 -6.91
CA VAL A 167 0.91 -9.61 -8.33
C VAL A 167 0.91 -11.06 -8.77
N GLY A 168 0.06 -11.38 -9.75
CA GLY A 168 -0.11 -12.78 -10.16
C GLY A 168 -0.54 -13.66 -8.97
N ASN A 169 0.21 -14.69 -8.69
CA ASN A 169 0.00 -15.61 -7.57
C ASN A 169 0.82 -15.27 -6.32
N GLY A 170 1.58 -14.17 -6.34
CA GLY A 170 2.49 -13.76 -5.28
C GLY A 170 2.11 -12.45 -4.61
N VAL A 171 2.91 -12.07 -3.63
CA VAL A 171 2.78 -10.81 -2.88
C VAL A 171 4.14 -10.13 -2.71
N SER A 172 4.17 -8.83 -2.93
CA SER A 172 5.25 -7.95 -2.53
C SER A 172 4.93 -7.44 -1.12
N VAL A 173 5.70 -7.85 -0.11
CA VAL A 173 5.62 -7.27 1.23
C VAL A 173 6.66 -6.15 1.28
N ASN A 174 6.18 -4.94 1.26
CA ASN A 174 6.96 -3.79 0.83
C ASN A 174 7.91 -3.23 1.90
N ARG A 175 9.00 -2.63 1.47
CA ARG A 175 9.82 -1.72 2.26
C ARG A 175 9.33 -0.30 1.99
N MET A 176 8.69 0.33 2.96
CA MET A 176 8.18 1.68 2.79
C MET A 176 9.33 2.71 2.73
N TYR A 177 9.15 3.75 1.93
CA TYR A 177 10.06 4.88 1.85
C TYR A 177 10.16 5.62 3.18
N SER A 178 9.02 5.91 3.81
CA SER A 178 8.99 6.53 5.12
C SER A 178 9.26 5.50 6.23
N VAL A 179 10.22 5.80 7.09
CA VAL A 179 10.51 4.99 8.29
C VAL A 179 9.27 4.87 9.17
N THR A 180 8.50 5.95 9.30
CA THR A 180 7.26 5.99 10.10
C THR A 180 6.24 4.97 9.61
N ARG A 181 6.04 4.86 8.28
CA ARG A 181 5.11 3.90 7.68
C ARG A 181 5.68 2.47 7.55
N ASN A 182 6.99 2.29 7.65
CA ASN A 182 7.58 0.95 7.46
C ASN A 182 7.05 -0.09 8.46
N ARG A 183 6.67 0.32 9.66
CA ARG A 183 6.05 -0.55 10.66
C ARG A 183 4.71 -1.13 10.21
N GLU A 184 3.97 -0.45 9.33
CA GLU A 184 2.69 -0.92 8.79
C GLU A 184 2.84 -2.27 8.07
N THR A 185 4.01 -2.54 7.50
CA THR A 185 4.29 -3.76 6.75
C THR A 185 4.43 -5.01 7.62
N ILE A 186 4.53 -4.85 8.96
CA ILE A 186 4.62 -5.97 9.90
C ILE A 186 3.38 -6.88 9.81
N TYR A 187 2.20 -6.31 9.65
CA TYR A 187 0.96 -7.10 9.56
C TYR A 187 0.94 -7.98 8.31
N GLY A 188 1.29 -7.42 7.13
CA GLY A 188 1.44 -8.21 5.91
C GLY A 188 2.48 -9.30 6.05
N HIS A 189 3.62 -9.02 6.71
CA HIS A 189 4.64 -10.03 6.97
C HIS A 189 4.08 -11.20 7.78
N TYR A 190 3.35 -10.94 8.88
CA TYR A 190 2.78 -12.01 9.69
C TYR A 190 1.65 -12.75 8.99
N ILE A 191 0.78 -12.07 8.25
CA ILE A 191 -0.29 -12.68 7.46
C ILE A 191 0.30 -13.66 6.44
N PHE A 192 1.20 -13.22 5.57
CA PHE A 192 1.68 -14.05 4.46
C PHE A 192 2.63 -15.18 4.89
N ASN A 193 3.32 -15.03 6.03
CA ASN A 193 4.20 -16.09 6.54
C ASN A 193 3.53 -17.08 7.51
N TYR A 194 2.44 -16.70 8.19
CA TYR A 194 1.90 -17.52 9.27
C TYR A 194 0.40 -17.79 9.18
N HIS A 195 -0.39 -16.96 8.48
CA HIS A 195 -1.83 -17.23 8.36
C HIS A 195 -2.08 -18.55 7.59
N PRO A 196 -2.98 -19.44 8.07
CA PRO A 196 -3.18 -20.79 7.51
C PRO A 196 -3.55 -20.81 6.03
N ASP A 197 -4.23 -19.76 5.55
CA ASP A 197 -4.61 -19.68 4.14
C ASP A 197 -3.46 -19.27 3.22
N TYR A 198 -2.44 -18.57 3.70
CA TYR A 198 -1.37 -17.99 2.87
C TYR A 198 0.00 -18.58 3.09
N ALA A 199 0.34 -18.98 4.33
CA ALA A 199 1.66 -19.46 4.71
C ALA A 199 2.12 -20.65 3.83
N GLY A 200 3.31 -20.51 3.21
CA GLY A 200 3.89 -21.51 2.33
C GLY A 200 3.17 -21.70 0.98
N LYS A 201 2.11 -20.91 0.69
CA LYS A 201 1.30 -21.04 -0.53
C LYS A 201 1.44 -19.82 -1.45
N VAL A 202 1.87 -18.69 -0.92
CA VAL A 202 2.01 -17.42 -1.63
C VAL A 202 3.48 -17.06 -1.73
N PRO A 203 4.07 -17.02 -2.95
CA PRO A 203 5.44 -16.57 -3.13
C PRO A 203 5.62 -15.11 -2.70
N LEU A 204 6.68 -14.82 -1.96
CA LEU A 204 7.09 -13.44 -1.68
C LEU A 204 7.88 -12.91 -2.87
N LEU A 205 7.40 -11.81 -3.46
CA LEU A 205 8.05 -11.15 -4.60
C LEU A 205 8.98 -10.02 -4.17
N TYR A 206 8.78 -9.51 -2.97
CA TYR A 206 9.65 -8.56 -2.28
C TYR A 206 9.55 -8.77 -0.77
N ASP A 207 10.63 -8.49 -0.03
CA ASP A 207 10.67 -8.62 1.43
C ASP A 207 10.84 -7.24 2.08
N ARG A 208 10.01 -6.95 3.09
CA ARG A 208 10.06 -5.72 3.89
C ARG A 208 11.41 -5.42 4.54
N ARG A 209 12.27 -6.44 4.66
CA ARG A 209 13.63 -6.33 5.21
C ARG A 209 14.65 -5.85 4.17
N GLY A 210 14.25 -5.69 2.91
CA GLY A 210 15.08 -5.10 1.86
C GLY A 210 15.58 -3.71 2.23
N THR A 211 16.61 -3.23 1.55
CA THR A 211 17.19 -1.90 1.80
C THR A 211 16.59 -0.81 0.92
N ALA A 212 16.13 -1.18 -0.25
CA ALA A 212 15.51 -0.28 -1.23
C ALA A 212 13.99 -0.19 -1.01
N SER A 213 13.39 0.98 -1.21
CA SER A 213 11.96 1.17 -1.00
C SER A 213 11.14 0.86 -2.24
N ILE A 214 10.01 0.18 -2.02
CA ILE A 214 8.93 -0.07 -2.98
C ILE A 214 7.61 0.04 -2.23
N GLU A 215 6.63 0.70 -2.83
CA GLU A 215 5.27 0.83 -2.27
C GLU A 215 4.24 0.35 -3.29
N GLY A 216 3.15 -0.25 -2.80
CA GLY A 216 2.18 -0.93 -3.68
C GLY A 216 1.35 0.00 -4.55
N GLY A 217 1.25 1.28 -4.19
CA GLY A 217 0.65 2.30 -5.07
C GLY A 217 1.42 2.51 -6.37
N ASP A 218 2.70 2.10 -6.43
CA ASP A 218 3.48 2.10 -7.66
C ASP A 218 3.32 0.82 -8.49
N ILE A 219 2.68 -0.23 -7.97
CA ILE A 219 2.60 -1.55 -8.64
C ILE A 219 1.21 -1.76 -9.23
N LEU A 220 1.09 -1.77 -10.56
CA LEU A 220 -0.17 -1.93 -11.30
C LEU A 220 -0.14 -3.17 -12.19
N ASN A 221 -1.11 -4.07 -12.02
CA ASN A 221 -1.26 -5.28 -12.83
C ASN A 221 -1.94 -4.94 -14.17
N ILE A 222 -1.16 -4.73 -15.22
CA ILE A 222 -1.69 -4.35 -16.55
C ILE A 222 -2.32 -5.53 -17.28
N SER A 223 -1.70 -6.71 -17.18
CA SER A 223 -2.22 -7.93 -17.76
C SER A 223 -1.68 -9.16 -17.02
N LYS A 224 -2.14 -10.36 -17.40
CA LYS A 224 -1.67 -11.63 -16.81
C LYS A 224 -0.14 -11.78 -16.85
N THR A 225 0.53 -11.16 -17.80
CA THR A 225 1.98 -11.31 -18.02
C THR A 225 2.75 -10.01 -17.84
N THR A 226 2.07 -8.91 -17.50
CA THR A 226 2.70 -7.58 -17.46
C THR A 226 2.27 -6.79 -16.24
N VAL A 227 3.25 -6.27 -15.52
CA VAL A 227 3.06 -5.30 -14.42
C VAL A 227 3.75 -3.99 -14.77
N ALA A 228 3.11 -2.86 -14.47
CA ALA A 228 3.73 -1.54 -14.53
C ALA A 228 4.16 -1.13 -13.13
N ILE A 229 5.37 -0.56 -13.00
CA ILE A 229 5.89 -0.08 -11.71
C ILE A 229 6.44 1.33 -11.89
N GLY A 230 5.96 2.26 -11.04
CA GLY A 230 6.46 3.62 -10.99
C GLY A 230 7.85 3.70 -10.35
N ILE A 231 8.80 4.39 -10.99
CA ILE A 231 9.98 4.92 -10.32
C ILE A 231 9.56 6.30 -9.80
N SER A 232 9.24 6.39 -8.53
CA SER A 232 8.56 7.53 -7.93
C SER A 232 9.35 8.16 -6.79
N GLN A 233 8.70 8.99 -5.99
CA GLN A 233 9.24 9.43 -4.71
C GLN A 233 9.40 8.26 -3.72
N ARG A 234 8.56 7.24 -3.84
CA ARG A 234 8.40 6.14 -2.88
C ARG A 234 9.07 4.84 -3.32
N THR A 235 9.20 4.63 -4.61
CA THR A 235 9.77 3.41 -5.19
C THR A 235 11.05 3.71 -5.95
N THR A 236 12.13 3.02 -5.60
CA THR A 236 13.44 3.19 -6.24
C THR A 236 13.67 2.18 -7.36
N ALA A 237 14.59 2.50 -8.29
CA ALA A 237 14.96 1.58 -9.36
C ALA A 237 15.60 0.29 -8.83
N GLU A 238 16.39 0.38 -7.76
CA GLU A 238 17.06 -0.77 -7.12
C GLU A 238 16.04 -1.76 -6.54
N ALA A 239 14.91 -1.26 -5.99
CA ALA A 239 13.84 -2.12 -5.51
C ALA A 239 13.12 -2.83 -6.68
N ILE A 240 12.95 -2.15 -7.82
CA ILE A 240 12.40 -2.77 -9.04
C ILE A 240 13.35 -3.84 -9.57
N ASP A 241 14.67 -3.63 -9.54
CA ASP A 241 15.63 -4.65 -9.93
C ASP A 241 15.50 -5.91 -9.06
N GLU A 242 15.43 -5.76 -7.73
CA GLU A 242 15.22 -6.88 -6.80
C GLU A 242 13.87 -7.57 -7.05
N PHE A 243 12.79 -6.81 -7.23
CA PHE A 243 11.48 -7.34 -7.58
C PHE A 243 11.52 -8.16 -8.88
N CYS A 244 12.17 -7.65 -9.92
CA CYS A 244 12.35 -8.35 -11.20
C CYS A 244 13.12 -9.67 -11.03
N GLN A 245 14.19 -9.69 -10.22
CA GLN A 245 14.93 -10.92 -9.93
C GLN A 245 14.02 -11.97 -9.30
N ASN A 246 13.20 -11.58 -8.32
CA ASN A 246 12.30 -12.49 -7.65
C ASN A 246 11.16 -12.98 -8.57
N VAL A 247 10.55 -12.08 -9.33
CA VAL A 247 9.45 -12.42 -10.25
C VAL A 247 9.92 -13.35 -11.35
N PHE A 248 11.07 -13.07 -11.97
CA PHE A 248 11.54 -13.83 -13.14
C PHE A 248 12.27 -15.13 -12.82
N PHE A 249 12.93 -15.23 -11.64
CA PHE A 249 13.83 -16.34 -11.36
C PHE A 249 13.50 -17.12 -10.09
N ASN A 250 12.86 -16.47 -9.09
CA ASN A 250 12.64 -17.06 -7.77
C ASN A 250 11.16 -17.37 -7.46
N SER A 251 10.27 -17.15 -8.41
CA SER A 251 8.83 -17.41 -8.23
C SER A 251 8.24 -18.21 -9.38
N THR A 252 7.00 -18.68 -9.19
CA THR A 252 6.17 -19.32 -10.23
C THR A 252 5.24 -18.30 -10.90
N SER A 253 5.60 -17.04 -10.88
CA SER A 253 4.80 -15.95 -11.48
C SER A 253 4.67 -16.10 -12.99
N SER A 254 3.52 -15.73 -13.52
CA SER A 254 3.29 -15.65 -14.97
C SER A 254 3.77 -14.35 -15.58
N ILE A 255 4.37 -13.45 -14.79
CA ILE A 255 4.86 -12.15 -15.29
C ILE A 255 6.10 -12.33 -16.16
N GLU A 256 6.03 -11.82 -17.37
CA GLU A 256 7.08 -11.88 -18.40
C GLU A 256 7.70 -10.49 -18.65
N THR A 257 6.97 -9.43 -18.29
CA THR A 257 7.41 -8.05 -18.52
C THR A 257 7.08 -7.17 -17.32
N VAL A 258 8.07 -6.39 -16.88
CA VAL A 258 7.88 -5.26 -15.98
C VAL A 258 8.11 -3.98 -16.79
N ILE A 259 7.13 -3.07 -16.75
CA ILE A 259 7.23 -1.75 -17.37
C ILE A 259 7.57 -0.76 -16.26
N ALA A 260 8.78 -0.22 -16.23
CA ALA A 260 9.14 0.81 -15.27
C ALA A 260 8.91 2.20 -15.86
N LEU A 261 8.18 3.04 -15.12
CA LEU A 261 7.77 4.39 -15.52
C LEU A 261 8.44 5.41 -14.59
N ASP A 262 9.37 6.22 -15.10
CA ASP A 262 10.07 7.26 -14.32
C ASP A 262 9.18 8.51 -14.22
N ILE A 263 8.33 8.56 -13.19
CA ILE A 263 7.39 9.67 -12.96
C ILE A 263 8.05 10.81 -12.15
N PRO A 264 7.51 12.05 -12.22
CA PRO A 264 8.03 13.17 -11.43
C PRO A 264 7.99 12.88 -9.92
N LYS A 265 9.13 13.10 -9.23
CA LYS A 265 9.27 12.82 -7.79
C LYS A 265 8.82 14.00 -6.94
N THR A 266 7.51 14.18 -6.85
CA THR A 266 6.87 15.23 -6.04
C THR A 266 5.83 14.63 -5.10
N ARG A 267 5.47 15.35 -4.02
CA ARG A 267 4.45 14.86 -3.08
C ARG A 267 3.09 14.62 -3.74
N SER A 268 2.70 15.45 -4.72
CA SER A 268 1.45 15.27 -5.45
C SER A 268 1.46 14.08 -6.42
N PHE A 269 2.65 13.55 -6.74
CA PHE A 269 2.86 12.38 -7.61
C PHE A 269 3.63 11.31 -6.83
N MET A 270 3.19 11.05 -5.60
CA MET A 270 3.93 10.16 -4.70
C MET A 270 4.01 8.71 -5.23
N HIS A 271 2.96 8.24 -5.90
CA HIS A 271 2.85 6.90 -6.48
C HIS A 271 2.32 6.95 -7.92
N LEU A 272 2.49 5.85 -8.65
CA LEU A 272 1.97 5.72 -10.01
C LEU A 272 0.44 5.76 -10.02
N ASP A 273 -0.23 5.09 -9.08
CA ASP A 273 -1.70 5.03 -9.02
C ASP A 273 -2.36 6.37 -8.69
N THR A 274 -1.65 7.30 -8.07
CA THR A 274 -2.17 8.66 -7.85
C THR A 274 -2.25 9.47 -9.14
N VAL A 275 -1.46 9.12 -10.15
CA VAL A 275 -1.35 9.87 -11.41
C VAL A 275 -1.80 9.10 -12.64
N PHE A 276 -2.07 7.79 -12.48
CA PHE A 276 -2.39 6.90 -13.59
C PHE A 276 -3.08 5.63 -13.08
N THR A 277 -4.32 5.35 -13.52
CA THR A 277 -5.01 4.08 -13.23
C THR A 277 -5.78 3.54 -14.43
N GLN A 278 -5.86 2.23 -14.54
CA GLN A 278 -6.68 1.56 -15.55
C GLN A 278 -8.13 1.45 -15.04
N ILE A 279 -9.10 1.79 -15.89
CA ILE A 279 -10.53 1.77 -15.55
C ILE A 279 -11.36 0.84 -16.44
N ASP A 280 -10.86 0.53 -17.63
CA ASP A 280 -11.49 -0.42 -18.55
C ASP A 280 -10.40 -1.09 -19.40
N TYR A 281 -10.76 -2.00 -20.29
CA TYR A 281 -9.83 -2.72 -21.18
C TYR A 281 -8.94 -1.79 -22.00
N ASP A 282 -9.50 -0.66 -22.43
CA ASP A 282 -8.86 0.33 -23.29
C ASP A 282 -8.87 1.76 -22.73
N LYS A 283 -9.30 1.95 -21.47
CA LYS A 283 -9.40 3.28 -20.86
C LYS A 283 -8.54 3.40 -19.60
N PHE A 284 -7.86 4.53 -19.49
CA PHE A 284 -7.03 4.88 -18.35
C PHE A 284 -7.28 6.33 -17.93
N THR A 285 -7.37 6.58 -16.63
CA THR A 285 -7.27 7.94 -16.08
C THR A 285 -5.80 8.32 -15.96
N PHE A 286 -5.48 9.59 -16.16
CA PHE A 286 -4.12 10.07 -15.93
C PHE A 286 -4.09 11.56 -15.53
N HIS A 287 -3.06 11.94 -14.81
CA HIS A 287 -2.80 13.36 -14.59
C HIS A 287 -1.95 13.95 -15.74
N PRO A 288 -2.34 15.09 -16.33
CA PRO A 288 -1.62 15.68 -17.49
C PRO A 288 -0.14 15.94 -17.24
N GLY A 289 0.27 16.15 -15.98
CA GLY A 289 1.65 16.40 -15.59
C GLY A 289 2.62 15.24 -15.84
N ILE A 290 2.14 14.00 -16.05
CA ILE A 290 2.99 12.86 -16.41
C ILE A 290 3.22 12.73 -17.93
N MET A 291 2.52 13.51 -18.77
CA MET A 291 2.64 13.45 -20.23
C MET A 291 3.87 14.21 -20.77
N GLY A 292 4.77 14.67 -19.91
CA GLY A 292 6.07 15.21 -20.29
C GLY A 292 7.01 14.12 -20.86
N PRO A 293 8.33 14.34 -20.86
CA PRO A 293 9.31 13.34 -21.31
C PRO A 293 9.40 12.17 -20.31
N LEU A 294 8.35 11.35 -20.28
CA LEU A 294 8.28 10.15 -19.46
C LEU A 294 9.27 9.11 -19.99
N LYS A 295 10.24 8.71 -19.15
CA LYS A 295 11.11 7.60 -19.49
C LYS A 295 10.41 6.28 -19.15
N ILE A 296 10.35 5.40 -20.14
CA ILE A 296 9.72 4.09 -20.04
C ILE A 296 10.77 3.02 -20.27
N PHE A 297 10.85 2.05 -19.37
CA PHE A 297 11.75 0.91 -19.51
C PHE A 297 10.93 -0.38 -19.56
N GLU A 298 11.21 -1.21 -20.55
CA GLU A 298 10.69 -2.56 -20.66
C GLU A 298 11.74 -3.53 -20.10
N ILE A 299 11.41 -4.24 -19.03
CA ILE A 299 12.30 -5.17 -18.32
C ILE A 299 11.75 -6.57 -18.51
N LYS A 300 12.59 -7.48 -19.00
CA LYS A 300 12.23 -8.87 -19.29
C LYS A 300 13.33 -9.81 -18.80
N LYS A 301 13.00 -11.10 -18.74
CA LYS A 301 14.02 -12.14 -18.51
C LYS A 301 15.06 -12.09 -19.62
N GLY A 302 16.33 -12.03 -19.24
CA GLY A 302 17.45 -12.01 -20.17
C GLY A 302 17.73 -13.41 -20.75
N VAL A 303 18.66 -13.47 -21.70
CA VAL A 303 19.06 -14.70 -22.39
C VAL A 303 19.82 -15.64 -21.45
N LYS A 304 20.68 -15.07 -20.60
CA LYS A 304 21.43 -15.85 -19.62
C LYS A 304 20.64 -15.97 -18.32
N ASN A 305 20.81 -17.10 -17.64
CA ASN A 305 20.15 -17.35 -16.37
C ASN A 305 20.59 -16.31 -15.32
N GLY A 306 19.59 -15.70 -14.64
CA GLY A 306 19.82 -14.65 -13.65
C GLY A 306 20.02 -13.23 -14.22
N GLU A 307 20.03 -13.06 -15.54
CA GLU A 307 20.11 -11.74 -16.17
C GLU A 307 18.69 -11.22 -16.52
N VAL A 308 18.49 -9.93 -16.34
CA VAL A 308 17.33 -9.19 -16.88
C VAL A 308 17.77 -8.38 -18.11
N ALA A 309 16.90 -8.30 -19.10
CA ALA A 309 17.07 -7.45 -20.26
C ALA A 309 16.28 -6.17 -20.07
N ILE A 310 16.94 -5.02 -20.03
CA ILE A 310 16.33 -3.71 -19.85
C ILE A 310 16.47 -2.94 -21.17
N THR A 311 15.35 -2.44 -21.66
CA THR A 311 15.31 -1.62 -22.88
C THR A 311 14.55 -0.34 -22.59
N GLN A 312 15.21 0.81 -22.76
CA GLN A 312 14.49 2.09 -22.76
C GLN A 312 13.67 2.20 -24.05
N SER A 313 12.40 2.54 -23.89
CA SER A 313 11.48 2.71 -25.02
C SER A 313 11.32 4.18 -25.37
N ASP A 314 11.42 4.48 -26.67
CA ASP A 314 11.11 5.81 -27.23
C ASP A 314 9.60 5.94 -27.60
N ALA A 315 8.82 4.88 -27.41
CA ALA A 315 7.40 4.88 -27.70
C ALA A 315 6.62 5.72 -26.67
N LYS A 316 5.53 6.33 -27.13
CA LYS A 316 4.61 7.02 -26.23
C LYS A 316 3.93 6.03 -25.27
N LEU A 317 3.54 6.50 -24.07
CA LEU A 317 2.83 5.69 -23.06
C LEU A 317 1.62 4.97 -23.68
N GLN A 318 0.82 5.66 -24.48
CA GLN A 318 -0.34 5.08 -25.16
C GLN A 318 0.03 3.84 -26.01
N THR A 319 1.10 3.90 -26.80
CA THR A 319 1.56 2.78 -27.63
C THR A 319 2.06 1.60 -26.78
N ILE A 320 2.70 1.88 -25.66
CA ILE A 320 3.13 0.84 -24.70
C ILE A 320 1.89 0.15 -24.09
N LEU A 321 0.88 0.93 -23.69
CA LEU A 321 -0.36 0.39 -23.15
C LEU A 321 -1.10 -0.47 -24.17
N GLU A 322 -1.27 0.01 -25.42
CA GLU A 322 -1.85 -0.76 -26.53
C GLU A 322 -1.14 -2.11 -26.70
N LYS A 323 0.20 -2.11 -26.70
CA LYS A 323 1.01 -3.32 -26.82
C LYS A 323 0.75 -4.35 -25.71
N TYR A 324 0.60 -3.90 -24.47
CA TYR A 324 0.56 -4.81 -23.30
C TYR A 324 -0.85 -5.11 -22.79
N THR A 325 -1.85 -4.31 -23.15
CA THR A 325 -3.27 -4.63 -22.93
C THR A 325 -3.85 -5.44 -24.08
N GLY A 326 -3.27 -5.34 -25.29
CA GLY A 326 -3.83 -5.91 -26.52
C GLY A 326 -4.97 -5.10 -27.11
N ALA A 327 -5.25 -3.91 -26.58
CA ALA A 327 -6.25 -3.00 -27.13
C ALA A 327 -5.79 -2.42 -28.49
N SER A 328 -6.70 -2.28 -29.43
CA SER A 328 -6.40 -1.69 -30.74
C SER A 328 -6.14 -0.18 -30.66
N ALA A 329 -6.69 0.48 -29.66
CA ALA A 329 -6.45 1.87 -29.31
C ALA A 329 -6.72 2.04 -27.81
N VAL A 330 -5.96 2.91 -27.14
CA VAL A 330 -6.13 3.24 -25.72
C VAL A 330 -6.64 4.68 -25.59
N ASP A 331 -7.70 4.88 -24.83
CA ASP A 331 -8.22 6.20 -24.46
C ASP A 331 -7.61 6.65 -23.12
N LEU A 332 -6.81 7.69 -23.17
CA LEU A 332 -6.23 8.34 -22.01
C LEU A 332 -7.12 9.51 -21.57
N ILE A 333 -7.79 9.36 -20.44
CA ILE A 333 -8.75 10.32 -19.92
C ILE A 333 -8.03 11.25 -18.93
N PRO A 334 -7.83 12.54 -19.27
CA PRO A 334 -7.11 13.44 -18.40
C PRO A 334 -7.97 13.84 -17.19
N CYS A 335 -7.36 13.83 -16.00
CA CYS A 335 -7.94 14.40 -14.78
C CYS A 335 -8.47 15.81 -15.03
N ALA A 336 -9.67 16.12 -14.55
CA ALA A 336 -10.38 17.38 -14.76
C ALA A 336 -10.42 17.87 -16.23
N GLY A 337 -10.47 16.93 -17.19
CA GLY A 337 -10.51 17.24 -18.62
C GLY A 337 -9.26 17.92 -19.17
N GLY A 338 -8.18 17.96 -18.40
CA GLY A 338 -6.91 18.58 -18.77
C GLY A 338 -6.83 20.09 -18.46
N ASP A 339 -7.84 20.69 -17.82
CA ASP A 339 -7.70 22.05 -17.25
C ASP A 339 -6.64 22.03 -16.16
N ARG A 340 -5.64 22.89 -16.29
CA ARG A 340 -4.45 22.83 -15.43
C ARG A 340 -4.77 23.05 -13.95
N ILE A 341 -5.58 24.05 -13.64
CA ILE A 341 -5.89 24.42 -12.24
C ILE A 341 -6.82 23.36 -11.62
N ALA A 342 -7.85 22.97 -12.37
CA ALA A 342 -8.77 21.94 -11.91
C ALA A 342 -8.05 20.58 -11.72
N ALA A 343 -7.15 20.21 -12.66
CA ALA A 343 -6.36 18.99 -12.55
C ALA A 343 -5.43 18.99 -11.34
N GLU A 344 -4.76 20.10 -11.03
CA GLU A 344 -3.93 20.23 -9.83
C GLU A 344 -4.77 20.10 -8.54
N ARG A 345 -5.99 20.63 -8.53
CA ARG A 345 -6.92 20.54 -7.38
C ARG A 345 -7.46 19.13 -7.19
N GLU A 346 -7.95 18.50 -8.27
CA GLU A 346 -8.48 17.14 -8.19
C GLU A 346 -7.37 16.11 -7.96
N GLN A 347 -6.14 16.35 -8.48
CA GLN A 347 -4.98 15.53 -8.16
C GLN A 347 -4.68 15.50 -6.65
N TRP A 348 -4.79 16.63 -5.96
CA TRP A 348 -4.63 16.68 -4.51
C TRP A 348 -5.68 15.86 -3.76
N ASN A 349 -6.78 15.56 -4.42
CA ASN A 349 -7.89 14.74 -3.94
C ASN A 349 -7.92 13.35 -4.61
N ASP A 350 -6.78 12.87 -5.15
CA ASP A 350 -6.66 11.59 -5.83
C ASP A 350 -7.60 11.41 -7.04
N GLY A 351 -7.78 12.48 -7.85
CA GLY A 351 -8.71 12.48 -8.98
C GLY A 351 -8.39 11.49 -10.10
N SER A 352 -7.11 11.07 -10.23
CA SER A 352 -6.71 10.01 -11.16
C SER A 352 -6.64 8.63 -10.53
N ASN A 353 -6.84 8.52 -9.20
CA ASN A 353 -6.82 7.26 -8.47
C ASN A 353 -8.23 6.70 -8.33
N THR A 354 -8.48 5.56 -8.95
CA THR A 354 -9.79 4.90 -8.94
C THR A 354 -9.64 3.42 -8.57
N LEU A 355 -10.63 2.86 -7.88
CA LEU A 355 -10.70 1.42 -7.67
C LEU A 355 -11.71 0.81 -8.65
N CYS A 356 -11.22 0.00 -9.57
CA CYS A 356 -12.07 -0.71 -10.50
C CYS A 356 -12.59 -2.01 -9.87
N VAL A 357 -13.92 -2.18 -9.86
CA VAL A 357 -14.59 -3.38 -9.33
C VAL A 357 -14.82 -4.42 -10.44
N LYS A 358 -15.09 -3.95 -11.62
CA LYS A 358 -15.19 -4.68 -12.90
C LYS A 358 -14.95 -3.71 -14.04
N PRO A 359 -14.61 -4.16 -15.25
CA PRO A 359 -14.32 -3.27 -16.38
C PRO A 359 -15.40 -2.20 -16.56
N GLY A 360 -15.00 -0.93 -16.62
CA GLY A 360 -15.87 0.22 -16.74
C GLY A 360 -16.68 0.58 -15.48
N THR A 361 -16.45 -0.09 -14.35
CA THR A 361 -17.13 0.23 -13.07
C THR A 361 -16.13 0.54 -11.99
N VAL A 362 -16.05 1.80 -11.59
CA VAL A 362 -15.06 2.30 -10.64
C VAL A 362 -15.70 2.91 -9.40
N VAL A 363 -15.00 2.82 -8.28
CA VAL A 363 -15.29 3.57 -7.06
C VAL A 363 -14.31 4.75 -6.99
N VAL A 364 -14.85 5.95 -6.76
CA VAL A 364 -14.12 7.22 -6.79
C VAL A 364 -14.49 8.09 -5.60
N TYR A 365 -13.70 9.10 -5.32
CA TYR A 365 -14.07 10.15 -4.37
C TYR A 365 -15.04 11.15 -5.02
N ASP A 366 -16.14 11.47 -4.35
CA ASP A 366 -17.22 12.36 -4.84
C ASP A 366 -16.74 13.81 -5.09
N ARG A 367 -15.75 14.26 -4.32
CA ARG A 367 -15.16 15.60 -4.42
C ARG A 367 -14.42 15.87 -5.74
N ASN A 368 -14.10 14.85 -6.52
CA ASN A 368 -13.47 14.98 -7.85
C ASN A 368 -14.54 15.13 -8.95
N ASN A 369 -15.44 16.07 -8.78
CA ASN A 369 -16.67 16.17 -9.55
C ASN A 369 -16.44 16.36 -11.07
N ILE A 370 -15.40 17.06 -11.50
CA ILE A 370 -15.11 17.28 -12.92
C ILE A 370 -14.65 15.98 -13.57
N THR A 371 -13.70 15.28 -12.97
CA THR A 371 -13.23 13.96 -13.47
C THR A 371 -14.36 12.95 -13.45
N ASN A 372 -15.16 12.91 -12.37
CA ASN A 372 -16.27 11.97 -12.24
C ASN A 372 -17.35 12.17 -13.32
N GLU A 373 -17.70 13.44 -13.64
CA GLU A 373 -18.62 13.74 -14.75
C GLU A 373 -18.06 13.33 -16.12
N ILE A 374 -16.75 13.42 -16.32
CA ILE A 374 -16.11 12.98 -17.56
C ILE A 374 -16.16 11.46 -17.66
N LEU A 375 -15.88 10.76 -16.58
CA LEU A 375 -15.96 9.30 -16.54
C LEU A 375 -17.38 8.80 -16.81
N ASP A 376 -18.40 9.40 -16.20
CA ASP A 376 -19.81 9.07 -16.41
C ASP A 376 -20.23 9.27 -17.87
N LYS A 377 -19.80 10.37 -18.53
CA LYS A 377 -20.07 10.62 -19.96
C LYS A 377 -19.38 9.64 -20.90
N LYS A 378 -18.31 8.99 -20.46
CA LYS A 378 -17.56 8.02 -21.28
C LYS A 378 -18.05 6.56 -21.08
N GLY A 379 -18.96 6.33 -20.14
CA GLY A 379 -19.57 5.03 -19.87
C GLY A 379 -18.66 4.16 -19.05
#